data_f64a4d41a4e62129c3b0a836f4692207
#
_entry.id   f64a4d41a4e62129c3b0a836f4692207
#
_cell.length_a   1.000
_cell.length_b   1.000
_cell.length_c   1.000
_cell.angle_alpha   90.00
_cell.angle_beta   90.00
_cell.angle_gamma   90.00
#
_symmetry.space_group_name_H-M   'P 1'
#
loop_
_entity.id
_entity.type
_entity.pdbx_description
1 polymer ?
#
loop_
_entity_poly.entity_id
_entity_poly.type
_entity_poly.pdbx_seq_one_letter_code
_entity_poly.pdbx_strand_id
1 'polypeptide(L)'
;ETLLSALGFNPHTNSRYQDASGAEVVVEGDRVIRISASGAFSYTSGGEAALSIDASGTEPTVREAVTGVQSLLDALTPEGEARLYLLSLTQNGSEATLTFGYQLGGVPIRFADGSPAAEVTLSGRAVSSLTLNPRQYTAGAAAALLPLRPPIPSPPSGWRIDDPRKGVETPWNATG
;
A
#
# COMPACT_ATOMS: atom_id res chain seq x y z
N GLU A 1 7.76 -3.44 -22.83
CA GLU A 1 6.72 -3.36 -23.89
C GLU A 1 5.33 -3.67 -23.32
N THR A 2 5.17 -4.67 -22.46
CA THR A 2 3.86 -5.08 -21.91
C THR A 2 3.14 -3.95 -21.13
N LEU A 3 3.87 -3.19 -20.29
CA LEU A 3 3.31 -2.09 -19.50
C LEU A 3 2.77 -0.96 -20.38
N LEU A 4 3.54 -0.53 -21.40
CA LEU A 4 3.15 0.55 -22.30
C LEU A 4 1.92 0.16 -23.13
N SER A 5 1.87 -1.09 -23.59
CA SER A 5 0.71 -1.62 -24.31
C SER A 5 -0.53 -1.69 -23.40
N ALA A 6 -0.38 -2.11 -22.13
CA ALA A 6 -1.47 -2.14 -21.16
C ALA A 6 -2.03 -0.74 -20.85
N LEU A 7 -1.18 0.29 -20.93
CA LEU A 7 -1.55 1.69 -20.77
C LEU A 7 -1.95 2.37 -22.10
N GLY A 8 -2.07 1.61 -23.19
CA GLY A 8 -2.53 2.09 -24.50
C GLY A 8 -1.53 2.99 -25.22
N PHE A 9 -0.23 2.93 -24.88
CA PHE A 9 0.80 3.66 -25.61
C PHE A 9 1.20 2.93 -26.89
N ASN A 10 1.29 3.67 -27.99
CA ASN A 10 1.75 3.14 -29.25
C ASN A 10 3.29 3.11 -29.28
N PRO A 11 3.93 1.95 -29.46
CA PRO A 11 5.38 1.84 -29.43
C PRO A 11 6.07 2.58 -30.59
N HIS A 12 5.34 2.95 -31.64
CA HIS A 12 5.87 3.59 -32.83
C HIS A 12 5.76 5.12 -32.85
N THR A 13 4.89 5.70 -32.00
CA THR A 13 4.60 7.15 -32.01
C THR A 13 5.02 7.86 -30.72
N ASN A 14 5.47 7.12 -29.70
CA ASN A 14 5.94 7.70 -28.47
C ASN A 14 7.40 8.20 -28.55
N SER A 15 7.69 9.26 -27.80
CA SER A 15 9.04 9.73 -27.56
C SER A 15 9.57 9.18 -26.23
N ARG A 16 10.83 8.73 -26.21
CA ARG A 16 11.46 8.16 -25.00
C ARG A 16 12.76 8.89 -24.70
N TYR A 17 12.98 9.19 -23.43
CA TYR A 17 14.24 9.74 -22.93
C TYR A 17 14.43 9.38 -21.47
N GLN A 18 15.65 9.54 -20.97
CA GLN A 18 15.95 9.49 -19.54
C GLN A 18 16.00 10.90 -18.97
N ASP A 19 15.38 11.11 -17.84
CA ASP A 19 15.47 12.37 -17.10
C ASP A 19 16.74 12.43 -16.23
N ALA A 20 16.96 13.58 -15.56
CA ALA A 20 18.12 13.81 -14.71
C ALA A 20 18.22 12.85 -13.50
N SER A 21 17.13 12.18 -13.12
CA SER A 21 17.10 11.16 -12.06
C SER A 21 17.40 9.75 -12.58
N GLY A 22 17.58 9.58 -13.90
CA GLY A 22 17.75 8.29 -14.55
C GLY A 22 16.44 7.53 -14.77
N ALA A 23 15.30 8.14 -14.52
CA ALA A 23 14.02 7.54 -14.83
C ALA A 23 13.76 7.58 -16.34
N GLU A 24 13.21 6.49 -16.89
CA GLU A 24 12.72 6.46 -18.26
C GLU A 24 11.40 7.21 -18.35
N VAL A 25 11.32 8.16 -19.28
CA VAL A 25 10.14 8.96 -19.55
C VAL A 25 9.65 8.66 -20.95
N VAL A 26 8.37 8.33 -21.08
CA VAL A 26 7.69 8.07 -22.35
C VAL A 26 6.56 9.07 -22.49
N VAL A 27 6.58 9.79 -23.60
CA VAL A 27 5.58 10.84 -23.91
C VAL A 27 4.86 10.49 -25.20
N GLU A 28 3.55 10.58 -25.18
CA GLU A 28 2.70 10.43 -26.37
C GLU A 28 1.51 11.42 -26.27
N GLY A 29 1.57 12.48 -27.07
CA GLY A 29 0.60 13.57 -26.98
C GLY A 29 0.67 14.26 -25.61
N ASP A 30 -0.45 14.25 -24.90
CA ASP A 30 -0.62 14.81 -23.55
C ASP A 30 -0.43 13.78 -22.44
N ARG A 31 -0.05 12.54 -22.79
CA ARG A 31 0.17 11.44 -21.85
C ARG A 31 1.65 11.27 -21.57
N VAL A 32 1.98 11.09 -20.33
CA VAL A 32 3.35 10.88 -19.86
C VAL A 32 3.40 9.69 -18.91
N ILE A 33 4.33 8.77 -19.18
CA ILE A 33 4.73 7.73 -18.23
C ILE A 33 6.16 8.01 -17.80
N ARG A 34 6.42 7.87 -16.52
CA ARG A 34 7.75 7.94 -15.93
C ARG A 34 8.00 6.66 -15.15
N ILE A 35 9.07 5.95 -15.48
CA ILE A 35 9.43 4.67 -14.87
C ILE A 35 10.78 4.86 -14.16
N SER A 36 10.78 4.68 -12.85
CA SER A 36 12.01 4.77 -12.04
C SER A 36 12.85 3.50 -12.17
N ALA A 37 14.12 3.59 -11.79
CA ALA A 37 15.03 2.44 -11.73
C ALA A 37 14.56 1.35 -10.75
N SER A 38 13.73 1.68 -9.76
CA SER A 38 13.12 0.72 -8.83
C SER A 38 11.90 -0.01 -9.40
N GLY A 39 11.47 0.34 -10.61
CA GLY A 39 10.27 -0.20 -11.25
C GLY A 39 8.98 0.51 -10.86
N ALA A 40 9.03 1.45 -9.93
CA ALA A 40 7.87 2.30 -9.64
C ALA A 40 7.59 3.19 -10.83
N PHE A 41 6.31 3.39 -11.18
CA PHE A 41 5.97 4.25 -12.30
C PHE A 41 4.81 5.20 -11.96
N SER A 42 4.78 6.30 -12.67
CA SER A 42 3.67 7.25 -12.67
C SER A 42 3.18 7.47 -14.09
N TYR A 43 1.88 7.63 -14.23
CA TYR A 43 1.18 8.01 -15.43
C TYR A 43 0.42 9.31 -15.17
N THR A 44 0.45 10.21 -16.10
CA THR A 44 -0.37 11.43 -16.11
C THR A 44 -0.94 11.69 -17.49
N SER A 45 -2.15 12.23 -17.55
CA SER A 45 -2.80 12.68 -18.78
C SER A 45 -3.30 14.09 -18.59
N GLY A 46 -3.01 14.97 -19.56
CA GLY A 46 -3.34 16.42 -19.50
C GLY A 46 -4.70 16.80 -20.10
N GLY A 47 -5.43 15.86 -20.72
CA GLY A 47 -6.65 16.21 -21.41
C GLY A 47 -7.52 15.04 -21.83
N GLU A 48 -7.46 14.63 -23.09
CA GLU A 48 -8.20 13.45 -23.56
C GLU A 48 -7.53 12.17 -23.04
N ALA A 49 -7.98 11.69 -21.89
CA ALA A 49 -7.45 10.48 -21.28
C ALA A 49 -7.71 9.29 -22.17
N ALA A 50 -6.65 8.70 -22.71
CA ALA A 50 -6.76 7.44 -23.42
C ALA A 50 -7.00 6.25 -22.50
N LEU A 51 -6.65 6.38 -21.22
CA LEU A 51 -6.86 5.36 -20.21
C LEU A 51 -8.18 5.66 -19.46
N SER A 52 -9.10 4.72 -19.46
CA SER A 52 -10.37 4.85 -18.75
C SER A 52 -10.71 3.53 -18.07
N ILE A 53 -11.40 3.65 -16.93
CA ILE A 53 -12.00 2.50 -16.27
C ILE A 53 -13.27 2.06 -16.98
N ASP A 54 -13.63 0.79 -16.83
CA ASP A 54 -14.92 0.29 -17.30
C ASP A 54 -16.03 0.76 -16.36
N ALA A 55 -16.95 1.55 -16.90
CA ALA A 55 -18.08 2.10 -16.17
C ALA A 55 -19.27 2.31 -17.12
N SER A 56 -20.48 2.17 -16.60
CA SER A 56 -21.71 2.25 -17.37
C SER A 56 -22.08 3.66 -17.87
N GLY A 57 -21.44 4.71 -17.32
CA GLY A 57 -21.70 6.11 -17.65
C GLY A 57 -20.42 6.96 -17.62
N THR A 58 -20.59 8.26 -17.84
CA THR A 58 -19.49 9.25 -17.79
C THR A 58 -19.01 9.48 -16.35
N GLU A 59 -19.91 9.36 -15.38
CA GLU A 59 -19.61 9.45 -13.96
C GLU A 59 -19.82 8.06 -13.33
N PRO A 60 -18.74 7.37 -12.95
CA PRO A 60 -18.84 6.06 -12.32
C PRO A 60 -19.43 6.17 -10.92
N THR A 61 -20.22 5.20 -10.53
CA THR A 61 -20.55 5.00 -9.13
C THR A 61 -19.29 4.65 -8.35
N VAL A 62 -19.30 4.86 -7.03
CA VAL A 62 -18.16 4.48 -6.16
C VAL A 62 -17.74 3.02 -6.36
N ARG A 63 -18.71 2.12 -6.53
CA ARG A 63 -18.43 0.70 -6.76
C ARG A 63 -17.74 0.48 -8.11
N GLU A 64 -18.22 1.10 -9.18
CA GLU A 64 -17.61 0.99 -10.51
C GLU A 64 -16.19 1.57 -10.50
N ALA A 65 -15.99 2.74 -9.86
CA ALA A 65 -14.68 3.36 -9.72
C ALA A 65 -13.70 2.42 -9.01
N VAL A 66 -14.08 1.86 -7.85
CA VAL A 66 -13.21 0.93 -7.10
C VAL A 66 -12.93 -0.33 -7.89
N THR A 67 -13.95 -0.96 -8.49
CA THR A 67 -13.77 -2.21 -9.23
C THR A 67 -12.96 -1.99 -10.50
N GLY A 68 -13.23 -0.91 -11.24
CA GLY A 68 -12.51 -0.59 -12.48
C GLY A 68 -11.03 -0.26 -12.21
N VAL A 69 -10.75 0.54 -11.20
CA VAL A 69 -9.37 0.85 -10.80
C VAL A 69 -8.65 -0.40 -10.30
N GLN A 70 -9.30 -1.25 -9.51
CA GLN A 70 -8.70 -2.48 -9.04
C GLN A 70 -8.35 -3.43 -10.18
N SER A 71 -9.25 -3.60 -11.16
CA SER A 71 -8.98 -4.40 -12.37
C SER A 71 -7.81 -3.84 -13.18
N LEU A 72 -7.72 -2.52 -13.31
CA LEU A 72 -6.59 -1.86 -13.96
C LEU A 72 -5.27 -2.12 -13.23
N LEU A 73 -5.24 -1.95 -11.91
CA LEU A 73 -4.06 -2.17 -11.10
C LEU A 73 -3.63 -3.63 -11.09
N ASP A 74 -4.56 -4.57 -11.06
CA ASP A 74 -4.29 -6.02 -11.14
C ASP A 74 -3.63 -6.37 -12.48
N ALA A 75 -4.05 -5.75 -13.58
CA ALA A 75 -3.42 -5.93 -14.89
C ALA A 75 -1.99 -5.35 -14.98
N LEU A 76 -1.67 -4.35 -14.17
CA LEU A 76 -0.38 -3.67 -14.15
C LEU A 76 0.58 -4.22 -13.08
N THR A 77 0.07 -5.00 -12.14
CA THR A 77 0.85 -5.56 -11.04
C THR A 77 1.35 -6.95 -11.41
N PRO A 78 2.61 -7.29 -11.13
CA PRO A 78 3.11 -8.65 -11.35
C PRO A 78 2.32 -9.68 -10.54
N GLU A 79 2.14 -10.86 -11.10
CA GLU A 79 1.53 -11.97 -10.36
C GLU A 79 2.32 -12.27 -9.08
N GLY A 80 1.60 -12.44 -7.97
CA GLY A 80 2.18 -12.70 -6.66
C GLY A 80 1.11 -13.10 -5.64
N GLU A 81 1.55 -13.44 -4.43
CA GLU A 81 0.64 -13.83 -3.33
C GLU A 81 -0.02 -12.62 -2.65
N ALA A 82 0.63 -11.45 -2.72
CA ALA A 82 0.06 -10.22 -2.20
C ALA A 82 -0.99 -9.65 -3.16
N ARG A 83 -2.02 -9.08 -2.58
CA ARG A 83 -3.11 -8.45 -3.32
C ARG A 83 -3.22 -6.98 -2.95
N LEU A 84 -3.62 -6.16 -3.93
CA LEU A 84 -3.97 -4.78 -3.69
C LEU A 84 -5.35 -4.70 -3.01
N TYR A 85 -5.49 -3.81 -2.05
CA TYR A 85 -6.77 -3.51 -1.40
C TYR A 85 -6.93 -2.01 -1.21
N LEU A 86 -8.16 -1.54 -1.25
CA LEU A 86 -8.48 -0.11 -1.09
C LEU A 86 -8.21 0.34 0.35
N LEU A 87 -7.38 1.37 0.50
CA LEU A 87 -7.12 2.06 1.76
C LEU A 87 -8.07 3.22 1.99
N SER A 88 -8.23 4.06 0.97
CA SER A 88 -9.10 5.23 1.04
C SER A 88 -9.64 5.60 -0.33
N LEU A 89 -10.79 6.24 -0.33
CA LEU A 89 -11.38 6.94 -1.46
C LEU A 89 -11.75 8.34 -0.99
N THR A 90 -11.26 9.34 -1.70
CA THR A 90 -11.59 10.74 -1.47
C THR A 90 -12.20 11.31 -2.74
N GLN A 91 -13.35 11.96 -2.62
CA GLN A 91 -14.02 12.60 -3.74
C GLN A 91 -13.98 14.12 -3.54
N ASN A 92 -13.59 14.83 -4.59
CA ASN A 92 -13.53 16.28 -4.61
C ASN A 92 -14.13 16.79 -5.94
N GLY A 93 -15.40 17.16 -5.90
CA GLY A 93 -16.15 17.51 -7.11
C GLY A 93 -16.27 16.31 -8.07
N SER A 94 -15.82 16.50 -9.31
CA SER A 94 -15.80 15.44 -10.35
C SER A 94 -14.57 14.54 -10.29
N GLU A 95 -13.64 14.81 -9.40
CA GLU A 95 -12.44 14.00 -9.22
C GLU A 95 -12.60 13.03 -8.05
N ALA A 96 -12.10 11.82 -8.23
CA ALA A 96 -12.01 10.80 -7.19
C ALA A 96 -10.59 10.27 -7.09
N THR A 97 -10.00 10.32 -5.91
CA THR A 97 -8.67 9.74 -5.63
C THR A 97 -8.83 8.47 -4.82
N LEU A 98 -8.31 7.37 -5.36
CA LEU A 98 -8.30 6.06 -4.74
C LEU A 98 -6.87 5.70 -4.34
N THR A 99 -6.67 5.31 -3.10
CA THR A 99 -5.37 4.91 -2.56
C THR A 99 -5.43 3.43 -2.18
N PHE A 100 -4.40 2.66 -2.57
CA PHE A 100 -4.33 1.22 -2.35
C PHE A 100 -3.07 0.85 -1.56
N GLY A 101 -3.19 -0.22 -0.78
CA GLY A 101 -2.09 -0.89 -0.10
C GLY A 101 -1.99 -2.35 -0.52
N TYR A 102 -0.88 -3.02 -0.19
CA TYR A 102 -0.75 -4.46 -0.32
C TYR A 102 -1.19 -5.18 0.94
N GLN A 103 -1.76 -6.38 0.76
CA GLN A 103 -2.00 -7.35 1.82
C GLN A 103 -1.53 -8.75 1.40
N LEU A 104 -1.00 -9.50 2.34
CA LEU A 104 -0.56 -10.89 2.16
C LEU A 104 -1.28 -11.77 3.20
N GLY A 105 -2.08 -12.73 2.75
CA GLY A 105 -2.87 -13.57 3.65
C GLY A 105 -3.82 -12.78 4.57
N GLY A 106 -4.33 -11.62 4.12
CA GLY A 106 -5.18 -10.72 4.92
C GLY A 106 -4.40 -9.77 5.85
N VAL A 107 -3.06 -9.85 5.90
CA VAL A 107 -2.22 -8.96 6.71
C VAL A 107 -1.74 -7.78 5.86
N PRO A 108 -2.03 -6.53 6.25
CA PRO A 108 -1.57 -5.35 5.54
C PRO A 108 -0.04 -5.23 5.53
N ILE A 109 0.52 -4.94 4.35
CA ILE A 109 1.93 -4.62 4.18
C ILE A 109 2.07 -3.10 4.11
N ARG A 110 2.94 -2.54 4.94
CA ARG A 110 3.24 -1.11 4.95
C ARG A 110 4.65 -0.86 4.45
N PHE A 111 4.81 0.13 3.58
CA PHE A 111 6.14 0.61 3.21
C PHE A 111 6.75 1.42 4.36
N ALA A 112 8.06 1.35 4.49
CA ALA A 112 8.79 2.02 5.59
C ALA A 112 8.65 3.55 5.55
N ASP A 113 8.50 4.12 4.35
CA ASP A 113 8.29 5.54 4.10
C ASP A 113 6.81 5.98 4.23
N GLY A 114 5.91 5.03 4.51
CA GLY A 114 4.48 5.29 4.60
C GLY A 114 3.77 5.54 3.27
N SER A 115 4.47 5.41 2.13
CA SER A 115 3.85 5.59 0.81
C SER A 115 2.81 4.51 0.53
N PRO A 116 1.77 4.81 -0.26
CA PRO A 116 0.82 3.79 -0.71
C PRO A 116 1.44 2.88 -1.77
N ALA A 117 0.84 1.72 -1.97
CA ALA A 117 1.19 0.81 -3.06
C ALA A 117 0.78 1.40 -4.42
N ALA A 118 -0.39 2.00 -4.47
CA ALA A 118 -0.88 2.73 -5.64
C ALA A 118 -1.78 3.90 -5.23
N GLU A 119 -1.79 4.91 -6.09
CA GLU A 119 -2.72 6.03 -6.01
C GLU A 119 -3.23 6.34 -7.41
N VAL A 120 -4.53 6.46 -7.56
CA VAL A 120 -5.19 6.69 -8.86
C VAL A 120 -6.19 7.82 -8.69
N THR A 121 -6.07 8.83 -9.54
CA THR A 121 -7.04 9.92 -9.64
C THR A 121 -7.87 9.75 -10.90
N LEU A 122 -9.16 9.78 -10.73
CA LEU A 122 -10.14 9.73 -11.82
C LEU A 122 -10.77 11.11 -12.00
N SER A 123 -11.00 11.49 -13.26
CA SER A 123 -11.91 12.56 -13.64
C SER A 123 -13.05 11.93 -14.43
N GLY A 124 -14.22 11.79 -13.78
CA GLY A 124 -15.24 10.89 -14.30
C GLY A 124 -14.70 9.44 -14.40
N ARG A 125 -14.79 8.84 -15.58
CA ARG A 125 -14.22 7.49 -15.86
C ARG A 125 -12.77 7.51 -16.36
N ALA A 126 -12.24 8.70 -16.63
CA ALA A 126 -10.90 8.85 -17.16
C ALA A 126 -9.85 8.86 -16.04
N VAL A 127 -8.74 8.15 -16.25
CA VAL A 127 -7.59 8.16 -15.33
C VAL A 127 -6.75 9.39 -15.65
N SER A 128 -6.80 10.41 -14.79
CA SER A 128 -5.99 11.62 -14.93
C SER A 128 -4.56 11.43 -14.40
N SER A 129 -4.41 10.66 -13.32
CA SER A 129 -3.10 10.26 -12.82
C SER A 129 -3.14 8.87 -12.19
N LEU A 130 -2.00 8.17 -12.27
CA LEU A 130 -1.79 6.89 -11.61
C LEU A 130 -0.33 6.81 -11.16
N THR A 131 -0.12 6.45 -9.92
CA THR A 131 1.19 6.07 -9.40
C THR A 131 1.10 4.65 -8.90
N LEU A 132 2.06 3.79 -9.27
CA LEU A 132 2.11 2.41 -8.81
C LEU A 132 3.54 2.04 -8.42
N ASN A 133 3.68 1.44 -7.25
CA ASN A 133 4.91 0.82 -6.75
C ASN A 133 4.75 -0.70 -6.84
N PRO A 134 5.00 -1.32 -8.01
CA PRO A 134 4.80 -2.75 -8.17
C PRO A 134 5.80 -3.51 -7.31
N ARG A 135 5.30 -4.43 -6.50
CA ARG A 135 6.10 -5.29 -5.63
C ARG A 135 5.58 -6.71 -5.68
N GLN A 136 6.49 -7.64 -5.74
CA GLN A 136 6.18 -9.05 -5.57
C GLN A 136 6.49 -9.46 -4.12
N TYR A 137 5.53 -10.09 -3.48
CA TYR A 137 5.68 -10.62 -2.13
C TYR A 137 5.36 -12.11 -2.14
N THR A 138 6.18 -12.87 -1.44
CA THR A 138 5.95 -14.28 -1.15
C THR A 138 5.87 -14.46 0.35
N ALA A 139 5.02 -15.37 0.82
CA ALA A 139 4.95 -15.68 2.23
C ALA A 139 6.27 -16.30 2.69
N GLY A 140 6.88 -15.68 3.70
CA GLY A 140 8.01 -16.24 4.42
C GLY A 140 7.57 -17.22 5.52
N ALA A 141 8.53 -17.73 6.30
CA ALA A 141 8.23 -18.49 7.48
C ALA A 141 7.46 -17.62 8.49
N ALA A 142 6.39 -18.16 9.08
CA ALA A 142 5.64 -17.48 10.11
C ALA A 142 6.54 -17.25 11.34
N ALA A 143 6.69 -15.98 11.76
CA ALA A 143 7.36 -15.63 13.00
C ALA A 143 6.31 -15.13 14.00
N ALA A 144 6.25 -15.75 15.17
CA ALA A 144 5.44 -15.23 16.26
C ALA A 144 6.15 -14.00 16.85
N LEU A 145 5.58 -12.82 16.63
CA LEU A 145 6.00 -11.62 17.35
C LEU A 145 5.45 -11.72 18.77
N LEU A 146 6.33 -11.94 19.76
CA LEU A 146 5.95 -11.80 21.16
C LEU A 146 5.54 -10.35 21.38
N PRO A 147 4.37 -10.09 21.98
CA PRO A 147 3.99 -8.72 22.32
C PRO A 147 5.09 -8.14 23.21
N LEU A 148 5.61 -6.98 22.84
CA LEU A 148 6.49 -6.18 23.69
C LEU A 148 5.74 -5.95 25.01
N ARG A 149 6.17 -6.68 26.05
CA ARG A 149 5.64 -6.46 27.39
C ARG A 149 6.01 -5.03 27.75
N PRO A 150 5.06 -4.15 28.06
CA PRO A 150 5.42 -2.81 28.51
C PRO A 150 6.36 -2.98 29.72
N PRO A 151 7.39 -2.15 29.85
CA PRO A 151 8.28 -2.20 31.02
C PRO A 151 7.40 -2.11 32.26
N ILE A 152 7.55 -3.10 33.17
CA ILE A 152 6.84 -3.08 34.45
C ILE A 152 7.31 -1.80 35.13
N PRO A 153 6.43 -0.86 35.45
CA PRO A 153 6.84 0.36 36.16
C PRO A 153 7.55 -0.05 37.45
N SER A 154 8.74 0.47 37.62
CA SER A 154 9.47 0.26 38.89
C SER A 154 8.57 0.66 40.04
N PRO A 155 8.40 -0.18 41.09
CA PRO A 155 7.59 0.18 42.22
C PRO A 155 8.15 1.48 42.82
N PRO A 156 7.29 2.41 43.24
CA PRO A 156 7.73 3.66 43.84
C PRO A 156 8.65 3.35 45.01
N SER A 157 9.75 4.12 45.14
CA SER A 157 10.72 3.99 46.20
C SER A 157 10.01 4.09 47.56
N GLY A 158 9.97 2.98 48.30
CA GLY A 158 9.26 2.88 49.58
C GLY A 158 8.32 1.69 49.71
N TRP A 159 8.01 1.00 48.62
CA TRP A 159 7.27 -0.26 48.71
C TRP A 159 8.22 -1.38 49.15
N ARG A 160 8.06 -1.84 50.39
CA ARG A 160 8.65 -3.11 50.82
C ARG A 160 7.69 -4.22 50.39
N ILE A 161 8.20 -5.14 49.64
CA ILE A 161 7.52 -6.43 49.40
C ILE A 161 7.80 -7.21 50.71
N ASP A 162 6.83 -7.28 51.59
CA ASP A 162 6.88 -8.20 52.69
C ASP A 162 6.89 -9.62 52.11
N ASP A 163 8.02 -10.32 52.27
CA ASP A 163 8.16 -11.70 51.86
C ASP A 163 7.25 -12.56 52.74
N PRO A 164 6.15 -13.13 52.24
CA PRO A 164 5.21 -13.92 53.01
C PRO A 164 5.83 -15.20 53.59
N ARG A 165 7.10 -15.47 53.32
CA ARG A 165 7.81 -16.63 53.86
C ARG A 165 8.57 -16.31 55.18
N LYS A 166 8.57 -15.07 55.64
CA LYS A 166 9.23 -14.69 56.90
C LYS A 166 8.30 -14.63 58.12
N GLY A 167 7.24 -15.36 58.14
CA GLY A 167 6.27 -15.26 59.21
C GLY A 167 5.63 -16.57 59.65
N VAL A 168 6.39 -17.69 59.72
CA VAL A 168 5.93 -18.85 60.53
C VAL A 168 7.15 -19.55 61.12
N GLU A 169 7.72 -18.95 62.17
CA GLU A 169 8.41 -19.75 63.17
C GLU A 169 7.36 -20.19 64.18
N THR A 170 6.87 -21.40 64.08
CA THR A 170 6.14 -22.07 65.14
C THR A 170 7.16 -22.69 66.09
N PRO A 171 7.23 -22.27 67.38
CA PRO A 171 8.03 -22.97 68.34
C PRO A 171 7.32 -24.29 68.70
N TRP A 172 7.89 -25.39 68.27
CA TRP A 172 7.56 -26.72 68.81
C TRP A 172 8.21 -26.83 70.20
N ASN A 173 7.44 -26.54 71.25
CA ASN A 173 7.81 -26.99 72.59
C ASN A 173 7.45 -28.48 72.72
N ALA A 174 8.50 -29.32 72.76
CA ALA A 174 8.38 -30.67 73.22
C ALA A 174 8.56 -30.69 74.73
N THR A 175 7.51 -30.99 75.45
CA THR A 175 7.59 -31.42 76.85
C THR A 175 6.53 -32.49 77.11
N GLY A 176 6.96 -33.67 77.51
CA GLY A 176 6.17 -34.76 78.01
C GLY A 176 6.58 -36.12 77.53
#